data_4b9a74dc6d862e49c95347e0988f627b
#
_entry.id   4b9a74dc6d862e49c95347e0988f627b
#
_cell.length_a   1.000
_cell.length_b   1.000
_cell.length_c   1.000
_cell.angle_alpha   90.00
_cell.angle_beta   90.00
_cell.angle_gamma   90.00
#
_symmetry.space_group_name_H-M   'P 1'
#
loop_
_entity.id
_entity.type
_entity.pdbx_description
1 polymer ?
#
loop_
_entity_poly.entity_id
_entity_poly.type
_entity_poly.pdbx_seq_one_letter_code
_entity_poly.pdbx_strand_id
1 'polypeptide(L)'
;GRAEIEPVYARFASMKPEDLVTDGPAMAIGERLFMNNCAQCHGSDARGGKSFPNLTDGDWLHGGTPEKINETLHQGRIGNMPPMAEAVGNADDVRNLSHYVLSLSGSPHDSLRASLGKPKFAACAACHGMDAKGNQALGAPNLTDDIWLHGWGEEAITAMINKGKVNEMP
;
A
#
# COMPACT_ATOMS: atom_id res chain seq x y z
N GLY A 1 7.96 28.07 -23.61
CA GLY A 1 8.99 27.04 -23.77
C GLY A 1 9.64 26.71 -22.42
N ARG A 2 10.65 25.83 -22.41
CA ARG A 2 11.32 25.34 -21.18
C ARG A 2 11.91 26.49 -20.34
N ALA A 3 12.46 27.50 -21.00
CA ALA A 3 13.06 28.69 -20.36
C ALA A 3 12.07 29.59 -19.60
N GLU A 4 10.80 29.57 -19.98
CA GLU A 4 9.75 30.36 -19.30
C GLU A 4 9.20 29.66 -18.07
N ILE A 5 9.30 28.32 -18.04
CA ILE A 5 8.77 27.47 -16.96
C ILE A 5 9.82 27.28 -15.86
N GLU A 6 11.10 27.27 -16.22
CA GLU A 6 12.20 26.97 -15.31
C GLU A 6 12.25 27.89 -14.07
N PRO A 7 12.02 29.23 -14.17
CA PRO A 7 12.00 30.11 -12.98
C PRO A 7 10.86 29.79 -12.03
N VAL A 8 9.70 29.34 -12.55
CA VAL A 8 8.54 28.96 -11.75
C VAL A 8 8.82 27.69 -10.95
N TYR A 9 9.42 26.68 -11.60
CA TYR A 9 9.80 25.43 -10.91
C TYR A 9 10.94 25.67 -9.91
N ALA A 10 11.91 26.53 -10.23
CA ALA A 10 12.99 26.88 -9.31
C ALA A 10 12.48 27.50 -8.02
N ARG A 11 11.44 28.37 -8.11
CA ARG A 11 10.76 28.92 -6.93
C ARG A 11 10.16 27.82 -6.06
N PHE A 12 9.40 26.90 -6.64
CA PHE A 12 8.75 25.83 -5.90
C PHE A 12 9.75 24.81 -5.33
N ALA A 13 10.84 24.51 -6.07
CA ALA A 13 11.88 23.61 -5.60
C ALA A 13 12.61 24.10 -4.33
N SER A 14 12.59 25.42 -4.08
CA SER A 14 13.17 26.02 -2.88
C SER A 14 12.20 26.12 -1.70
N MET A 15 10.91 25.87 -1.92
CA MET A 15 9.89 25.95 -0.87
C MET A 15 9.81 24.65 -0.07
N LYS A 16 9.44 24.76 1.19
CA LYS A 16 9.12 23.59 2.01
C LYS A 16 7.81 22.98 1.56
N PRO A 17 7.65 21.65 1.65
CA PRO A 17 6.39 20.98 1.29
C PRO A 17 5.16 21.55 2.02
N GLU A 18 5.30 21.93 3.28
CA GLU A 18 4.22 22.53 4.09
C GLU A 18 3.73 23.88 3.52
N ASP A 19 4.62 24.64 2.88
CA ASP A 19 4.29 25.91 2.26
C ASP A 19 3.67 25.70 0.86
N LEU A 20 4.10 24.65 0.14
CA LEU A 20 3.57 24.31 -1.18
C LEU A 20 2.09 23.98 -1.15
N VAL A 21 1.61 23.26 -0.12
CA VAL A 21 0.20 22.84 -0.02
C VAL A 21 -0.76 24.01 0.23
N THR A 22 -0.24 25.19 0.58
CA THR A 22 -1.02 26.42 0.76
C THR A 22 -0.76 27.46 -0.34
N ASP A 23 0.21 27.23 -1.23
CA ASP A 23 0.50 28.09 -2.38
C ASP A 23 -0.42 27.74 -3.57
N GLY A 24 -1.35 28.62 -3.89
CA GLY A 24 -2.35 28.39 -4.96
C GLY A 24 -1.73 28.05 -6.32
N PRO A 25 -0.75 28.82 -6.82
CA PRO A 25 -0.04 28.48 -8.06
C PRO A 25 0.65 27.11 -8.03
N ALA A 26 1.30 26.75 -6.93
CA ALA A 26 1.93 25.43 -6.77
C ALA A 26 0.89 24.31 -6.82
N MET A 27 -0.21 24.46 -6.09
CA MET A 27 -1.31 23.49 -6.08
C MET A 27 -1.94 23.32 -7.46
N ALA A 28 -2.17 24.38 -8.21
CA ALA A 28 -2.74 24.30 -9.57
C ALA A 28 -1.81 23.55 -10.55
N ILE A 29 -0.50 23.73 -10.42
CA ILE A 29 0.50 22.99 -11.22
C ILE A 29 0.53 21.53 -10.77
N GLY A 30 0.54 21.27 -9.46
CA GLY A 30 0.53 19.93 -8.89
C GLY A 30 -0.68 19.12 -9.33
N GLU A 31 -1.87 19.70 -9.28
CA GLU A 31 -3.11 19.09 -9.74
C GLU A 31 -3.03 18.71 -11.22
N ARG A 32 -2.55 19.62 -12.08
CA ARG A 32 -2.39 19.32 -13.50
C ARG A 32 -1.39 18.20 -13.75
N LEU A 33 -0.27 18.19 -13.03
CA LEU A 33 0.73 17.12 -13.13
C LEU A 33 0.15 15.78 -12.67
N PHE A 34 -0.60 15.78 -11.57
CA PHE A 34 -1.29 14.61 -11.06
C PHE A 34 -2.30 14.06 -12.08
N MET A 35 -3.15 14.92 -12.62
CA MET A 35 -4.16 14.50 -13.62
C MET A 35 -3.53 13.92 -14.88
N ASN A 36 -2.38 14.40 -15.29
CA ASN A 36 -1.71 13.94 -16.51
C ASN A 36 -0.88 12.67 -16.33
N ASN A 37 -0.37 12.41 -15.12
CA ASN A 37 0.61 11.34 -14.90
C ASN A 37 0.15 10.28 -13.89
N CYS A 38 -0.70 10.64 -12.93
CA CYS A 38 -1.01 9.78 -11.78
C CYS A 38 -2.46 9.29 -11.78
N ALA A 39 -3.39 10.11 -12.27
CA ALA A 39 -4.82 9.87 -12.20
C ALA A 39 -5.26 8.61 -12.96
N GLN A 40 -4.52 8.18 -13.97
CA GLN A 40 -4.82 6.96 -14.72
C GLN A 40 -4.82 5.72 -13.82
N CYS A 41 -3.95 5.67 -12.84
CA CYS A 41 -3.84 4.57 -11.87
C CYS A 41 -4.56 4.89 -10.56
N HIS A 42 -4.35 6.10 -10.01
CA HIS A 42 -4.86 6.48 -8.69
C HIS A 42 -6.26 7.11 -8.70
N GLY A 43 -6.87 7.29 -9.86
CA GLY A 43 -8.15 7.97 -10.02
C GLY A 43 -8.00 9.50 -10.02
N SER A 44 -8.97 10.19 -10.63
CA SER A 44 -8.97 11.67 -10.68
C SER A 44 -9.19 12.31 -9.31
N ASP A 45 -9.79 11.58 -8.37
CA ASP A 45 -10.00 11.96 -6.98
C ASP A 45 -8.86 11.47 -6.05
N ALA A 46 -7.83 10.82 -6.61
CA ALA A 46 -6.70 10.22 -5.90
C ALA A 46 -7.09 9.12 -4.88
N ARG A 47 -8.32 8.58 -4.96
CA ARG A 47 -8.80 7.54 -4.03
C ARG A 47 -8.42 6.12 -4.43
N GLY A 48 -7.73 5.99 -5.56
CA GLY A 48 -7.23 4.69 -6.01
C GLY A 48 -8.32 3.74 -6.48
N GLY A 49 -8.03 2.48 -6.40
CA GLY A 49 -8.91 1.37 -6.76
C GLY A 49 -8.24 0.04 -6.45
N LYS A 50 -8.79 -1.06 -6.96
CA LYS A 50 -8.19 -2.37 -6.73
C LYS A 50 -6.76 -2.41 -7.26
N SER A 51 -5.81 -2.69 -6.39
CA SER A 51 -4.36 -2.72 -6.64
C SER A 51 -3.69 -1.35 -6.83
N PHE A 52 -4.42 -0.26 -6.68
CA PHE A 52 -3.88 1.10 -6.68
C PHE A 52 -4.25 1.81 -5.38
N PRO A 53 -3.27 2.17 -4.53
CA PRO A 53 -3.57 2.73 -3.22
C PRO A 53 -4.29 4.07 -3.30
N ASN A 54 -5.16 4.31 -2.33
CA ASN A 54 -5.77 5.59 -2.05
C ASN A 54 -4.69 6.54 -1.50
N LEU A 55 -4.52 7.69 -2.14
CA LEU A 55 -3.54 8.70 -1.73
C LEU A 55 -4.13 9.77 -0.81
N THR A 56 -5.40 9.64 -0.43
CA THR A 56 -6.11 10.60 0.43
C THR A 56 -6.38 10.09 1.85
N ASP A 57 -6.08 8.81 2.13
CA ASP A 57 -6.22 8.21 3.46
C ASP A 57 -4.92 8.25 4.28
N GLY A 58 -4.96 7.67 5.45
CA GLY A 58 -3.80 7.60 6.37
C GLY A 58 -2.94 6.35 6.19
N ASP A 59 -3.28 5.46 5.24
CA ASP A 59 -2.53 4.23 5.00
C ASP A 59 -1.45 4.42 3.95
N TRP A 60 -0.19 4.32 4.36
CA TRP A 60 0.98 4.52 3.52
C TRP A 60 1.92 3.33 3.60
N LEU A 61 1.93 2.51 2.56
CA LEU A 61 2.78 1.31 2.49
C LEU A 61 4.26 1.58 2.71
N HIS A 62 4.74 2.72 2.23
CA HIS A 62 6.15 3.12 2.30
C HIS A 62 6.40 4.39 3.12
N GLY A 63 5.38 4.88 3.82
CA GLY A 63 5.39 6.13 4.56
C GLY A 63 4.83 7.31 3.79
N GLY A 64 4.10 8.18 4.49
CA GLY A 64 3.37 9.32 3.94
C GLY A 64 4.02 10.67 4.22
N THR A 65 5.28 10.71 4.69
CA THR A 65 5.99 11.99 4.83
C THR A 65 6.32 12.58 3.46
N PRO A 66 6.46 13.91 3.33
CA PRO A 66 6.85 14.55 2.08
C PRO A 66 8.13 13.96 1.48
N GLU A 67 9.11 13.61 2.31
CA GLU A 67 10.37 12.99 1.90
C GLU A 67 10.12 11.61 1.28
N LYS A 68 9.25 10.79 1.89
CA LYS A 68 8.91 9.45 1.38
C LYS A 68 8.09 9.51 0.10
N ILE A 69 7.19 10.47 -0.02
CA ILE A 69 6.45 10.72 -1.26
C ILE A 69 7.40 11.15 -2.37
N ASN A 70 8.31 12.07 -2.08
CA ASN A 70 9.32 12.53 -3.03
C ASN A 70 10.25 11.39 -3.49
N GLU A 71 10.70 10.54 -2.56
CA GLU A 71 11.48 9.33 -2.87
C GLU A 71 10.70 8.40 -3.81
N THR A 72 9.42 8.18 -3.54
CA THR A 72 8.54 7.35 -4.37
C THR A 72 8.40 7.91 -5.78
N LEU A 73 8.21 9.23 -5.92
CA LEU A 73 8.08 9.88 -7.23
C LEU A 73 9.37 9.84 -8.07
N HIS A 74 10.53 9.79 -7.43
CA HIS A 74 11.83 9.76 -8.13
C HIS A 74 12.34 8.35 -8.45
N GLN A 75 12.03 7.38 -7.60
CA GLN A 75 12.62 6.04 -7.67
C GLN A 75 11.60 4.95 -8.00
N GLY A 76 10.31 5.29 -7.94
CA GLY A 76 9.26 4.29 -7.97
C GLY A 76 9.24 3.42 -6.71
N ARG A 77 8.39 2.40 -6.72
CA ARG A 77 8.32 1.38 -5.67
C ARG A 77 8.03 0.01 -6.26
N ILE A 78 8.70 -0.99 -5.73
CA ILE A 78 8.40 -2.39 -6.01
C ILE A 78 8.07 -3.06 -4.69
N GLY A 79 6.82 -3.51 -4.56
CA GLY A 79 6.38 -4.37 -3.46
C GLY A 79 6.40 -5.83 -3.93
N ASN A 80 6.96 -6.71 -3.13
CA ASN A 80 7.02 -8.13 -3.44
C ASN A 80 6.62 -8.96 -2.22
N MET A 81 5.46 -9.61 -2.32
CA MET A 81 5.06 -10.68 -1.42
C MET A 81 5.30 -12.01 -2.15
N PRO A 82 6.25 -12.83 -1.74
CA PRO A 82 6.47 -14.13 -2.35
C PRO A 82 5.31 -15.11 -2.06
N PRO A 83 5.14 -16.18 -2.85
CA PRO A 83 4.27 -17.30 -2.47
C PRO A 83 4.71 -17.90 -1.14
N MET A 84 3.77 -18.05 -0.20
CA MET A 84 4.06 -18.50 1.17
C MET A 84 3.42 -19.85 1.54
N ALA A 85 2.68 -20.47 0.62
CA ALA A 85 1.94 -21.69 0.91
C ALA A 85 2.82 -22.81 1.47
N GLU A 86 4.01 -23.04 0.91
CA GLU A 86 4.94 -24.08 1.39
C GLU A 86 5.40 -23.84 2.84
N ALA A 87 5.61 -22.58 3.22
CA ALA A 87 6.00 -22.22 4.58
C ALA A 87 4.83 -22.31 5.58
N VAL A 88 3.60 -22.19 5.11
CA VAL A 88 2.38 -22.26 5.92
C VAL A 88 1.95 -23.71 6.16
N GLY A 89 1.92 -24.52 5.12
CA GLY A 89 1.51 -25.92 5.18
C GLY A 89 0.60 -26.35 4.03
N ASN A 90 -0.37 -27.22 4.31
CA ASN A 90 -1.32 -27.71 3.31
C ASN A 90 -2.44 -26.69 3.01
N ALA A 91 -3.35 -27.01 2.09
CA ALA A 91 -4.44 -26.14 1.69
C ALA A 91 -5.38 -25.73 2.84
N ASP A 92 -5.64 -26.63 3.79
CA ASP A 92 -6.43 -26.30 4.98
C ASP A 92 -5.68 -25.38 5.93
N ASP A 93 -4.36 -25.52 6.08
CA ASP A 93 -3.52 -24.61 6.85
C ASP A 93 -3.56 -23.18 6.26
N VAL A 94 -3.47 -23.06 4.93
CA VAL A 94 -3.58 -21.77 4.24
C VAL A 94 -4.95 -21.15 4.45
N ARG A 95 -6.01 -21.95 4.36
CA ARG A 95 -7.37 -21.50 4.61
C ARG A 95 -7.58 -21.07 6.07
N ASN A 96 -7.04 -21.82 7.02
CA ASN A 96 -7.08 -21.47 8.44
C ASN A 96 -6.35 -20.15 8.70
N LEU A 97 -5.17 -19.95 8.09
CA LEU A 97 -4.41 -18.70 8.18
C LEU A 97 -5.20 -17.53 7.57
N SER A 98 -5.90 -17.73 6.46
CA SER A 98 -6.74 -16.68 5.85
C SER A 98 -7.82 -16.21 6.81
N HIS A 99 -8.48 -17.10 7.55
CA HIS A 99 -9.44 -16.74 8.58
C HIS A 99 -8.80 -16.04 9.79
N TYR A 100 -7.58 -16.41 10.17
CA TYR A 100 -6.85 -15.67 11.19
C TYR A 100 -6.55 -14.24 10.74
N VAL A 101 -6.08 -14.04 9.50
CA VAL A 101 -5.83 -12.71 8.93
C VAL A 101 -7.12 -11.87 8.90
N LEU A 102 -8.25 -12.43 8.47
CA LEU A 102 -9.55 -11.75 8.56
C LEU A 102 -9.89 -11.34 10.00
N SER A 103 -9.60 -12.19 10.99
CA SER A 103 -9.86 -11.86 12.39
C SER A 103 -9.07 -10.67 12.91
N LEU A 104 -7.88 -10.42 12.37
CA LEU A 104 -7.01 -9.30 12.77
C LEU A 104 -7.64 -7.93 12.48
N SER A 105 -8.40 -7.82 11.40
CA SER A 105 -9.13 -6.60 11.02
C SER A 105 -10.56 -6.53 11.57
N GLY A 106 -10.97 -7.51 12.38
CA GLY A 106 -12.35 -7.61 12.84
C GLY A 106 -13.35 -8.00 11.74
N SER A 107 -12.85 -8.46 10.59
CA SER A 107 -13.70 -8.93 9.48
C SER A 107 -14.43 -10.23 9.85
N PRO A 108 -15.61 -10.51 9.26
CA PRO A 108 -16.29 -11.80 9.41
C PRO A 108 -15.38 -12.97 9.06
N HIS A 109 -15.30 -13.95 9.94
CA HIS A 109 -14.42 -15.11 9.82
C HIS A 109 -14.96 -16.31 10.59
N ASP A 110 -14.47 -17.50 10.29
CA ASP A 110 -14.66 -18.71 11.10
C ASP A 110 -13.68 -18.70 12.27
N SER A 111 -14.21 -18.64 13.51
CA SER A 111 -13.40 -18.53 14.73
C SER A 111 -12.55 -19.76 15.01
N LEU A 112 -13.02 -20.98 14.65
CA LEU A 112 -12.24 -22.19 14.80
C LEU A 112 -11.06 -22.19 13.84
N ARG A 113 -11.31 -21.87 12.57
CA ARG A 113 -10.25 -21.74 11.56
C ARG A 113 -9.24 -20.66 11.95
N ALA A 114 -9.70 -19.51 12.42
CA ALA A 114 -8.81 -18.44 12.89
C ALA A 114 -7.91 -18.90 14.04
N SER A 115 -8.45 -19.67 15.00
CA SER A 115 -7.65 -20.25 16.10
C SER A 115 -6.59 -21.24 15.60
N LEU A 116 -6.93 -22.07 14.61
CA LEU A 116 -6.00 -23.02 13.99
C LEU A 116 -4.96 -22.30 13.11
N GLY A 117 -5.34 -21.19 12.48
CA GLY A 117 -4.46 -20.39 11.63
C GLY A 117 -3.47 -19.51 12.40
N LYS A 118 -3.80 -19.12 13.62
CA LYS A 118 -2.97 -18.21 14.44
C LYS A 118 -1.50 -18.62 14.53
N PRO A 119 -1.13 -19.87 14.87
CA PRO A 119 0.27 -20.27 14.93
C PRO A 119 0.97 -20.24 13.56
N LYS A 120 0.23 -20.37 12.46
CA LYS A 120 0.76 -20.31 11.10
C LYS A 120 1.22 -18.92 10.68
N PHE A 121 0.73 -17.87 11.35
CA PHE A 121 1.11 -16.48 11.09
C PHE A 121 2.60 -16.22 11.34
N ALA A 122 3.29 -17.07 12.08
CA ALA A 122 4.74 -16.96 12.28
C ALA A 122 5.51 -16.86 10.95
N ALA A 123 5.03 -17.53 9.88
CA ALA A 123 5.62 -17.43 8.54
C ALA A 123 5.49 -16.04 7.91
N CYS A 124 4.53 -15.23 8.35
CA CYS A 124 4.21 -13.90 7.80
C CYS A 124 4.86 -12.77 8.61
N ALA A 125 5.17 -13.04 9.87
CA ALA A 125 5.60 -12.04 10.85
C ALA A 125 6.91 -11.32 10.48
N ALA A 126 7.80 -11.96 9.73
CA ALA A 126 9.06 -11.36 9.29
C ALA A 126 8.84 -10.09 8.45
N CYS A 127 7.79 -10.07 7.63
CA CYS A 127 7.45 -8.93 6.78
C CYS A 127 6.33 -8.08 7.38
N HIS A 128 5.26 -8.71 7.90
CA HIS A 128 4.08 -8.01 8.39
C HIS A 128 4.16 -7.60 9.87
N GLY A 129 5.22 -7.99 10.58
CA GLY A 129 5.36 -7.76 12.02
C GLY A 129 4.65 -8.82 12.86
N MET A 130 5.12 -9.02 14.08
CA MET A 130 4.47 -9.93 15.05
C MET A 130 3.08 -9.43 15.47
N ASP A 131 2.86 -8.12 15.41
CA ASP A 131 1.59 -7.45 15.66
C ASP A 131 0.73 -7.31 14.39
N ALA A 132 1.20 -7.80 13.25
CA ALA A 132 0.57 -7.72 11.94
C ALA A 132 0.30 -6.29 11.43
N LYS A 133 0.96 -5.27 11.99
CA LYS A 133 0.77 -3.86 11.60
C LYS A 133 1.57 -3.42 10.39
N GLY A 134 2.29 -4.35 9.77
CA GLY A 134 3.06 -4.09 8.56
C GLY A 134 4.47 -3.54 8.83
N ASN A 135 5.14 -3.21 7.73
CA ASN A 135 6.50 -2.67 7.76
C ASN A 135 6.72 -1.75 6.55
N GLN A 136 6.78 -0.46 6.79
CA GLN A 136 6.93 0.55 5.74
C GLN A 136 8.28 0.46 5.00
N ALA A 137 9.33 -0.05 5.65
CA ALA A 137 10.62 -0.25 4.98
C ALA A 137 10.55 -1.32 3.87
N LEU A 138 9.65 -2.30 4.02
CA LEU A 138 9.42 -3.37 3.05
C LEU A 138 8.19 -3.12 2.16
N GLY A 139 7.37 -2.12 2.48
CA GLY A 139 6.06 -1.93 1.85
C GLY A 139 5.07 -3.04 2.20
N ALA A 140 5.28 -3.75 3.32
CA ALA A 140 4.37 -4.77 3.79
C ALA A 140 3.17 -4.13 4.50
N PRO A 141 1.93 -4.37 4.04
CA PRO A 141 0.76 -3.72 4.58
C PRO A 141 0.43 -4.13 6.01
N ASN A 142 -0.26 -3.22 6.71
CA ASN A 142 -0.97 -3.50 7.95
C ASN A 142 -2.13 -4.47 7.67
N LEU A 143 -2.18 -5.58 8.38
CA LEU A 143 -3.23 -6.58 8.24
C LEU A 143 -4.32 -6.44 9.32
N THR A 144 -4.22 -5.43 10.19
CA THR A 144 -5.16 -5.19 11.28
C THR A 144 -6.20 -4.11 10.98
N ASP A 145 -6.06 -3.41 9.85
CA ASP A 145 -7.02 -2.40 9.39
C ASP A 145 -8.06 -3.00 8.42
N ASP A 146 -8.93 -2.16 7.87
CA ASP A 146 -9.98 -2.53 6.92
C ASP A 146 -9.60 -2.18 5.45
N ILE A 147 -8.32 -1.90 5.19
CA ILE A 147 -7.81 -1.54 3.86
C ILE A 147 -7.26 -2.78 3.16
N TRP A 148 -7.93 -3.22 2.11
CA TRP A 148 -7.64 -4.42 1.34
C TRP A 148 -7.33 -4.06 -0.10
N LEU A 149 -6.09 -3.65 -0.36
CA LEU A 149 -5.65 -3.13 -1.67
C LEU A 149 -5.89 -4.11 -2.82
N HIS A 150 -5.70 -5.41 -2.60
CA HIS A 150 -5.82 -6.44 -3.63
C HIS A 150 -7.11 -7.26 -3.55
N GLY A 151 -8.04 -6.86 -2.72
CA GLY A 151 -9.31 -7.53 -2.50
C GLY A 151 -9.44 -8.12 -1.11
N TRP A 152 -10.68 -8.24 -0.68
CA TRP A 152 -11.07 -8.71 0.64
C TRP A 152 -11.65 -10.13 0.58
N GLY A 153 -11.53 -10.84 1.69
CA GLY A 153 -12.19 -12.10 1.93
C GLY A 153 -11.26 -13.32 1.84
N GLU A 154 -11.79 -14.49 2.23
CA GLU A 154 -11.05 -15.75 2.28
C GLU A 154 -10.35 -16.06 0.95
N GLU A 155 -11.09 -15.95 -0.16
CA GLU A 155 -10.57 -16.28 -1.49
C GLU A 155 -9.39 -15.38 -1.90
N ALA A 156 -9.53 -14.07 -1.68
CA ALA A 156 -8.48 -13.10 -2.03
C ALA A 156 -7.21 -13.32 -1.20
N ILE A 157 -7.35 -13.55 0.11
CA ILE A 157 -6.22 -13.79 1.02
C ILE A 157 -5.55 -15.14 0.70
N THR A 158 -6.34 -16.19 0.51
CA THR A 158 -5.83 -17.51 0.11
C THR A 158 -5.05 -17.45 -1.21
N ALA A 159 -5.58 -16.73 -2.20
CA ALA A 159 -4.89 -16.52 -3.48
C ALA A 159 -3.57 -15.77 -3.29
N MET A 160 -3.55 -14.76 -2.41
CA MET A 160 -2.35 -13.99 -2.08
C MET A 160 -1.28 -14.87 -1.43
N ILE A 161 -1.64 -15.70 -0.46
CA ILE A 161 -0.72 -16.62 0.21
C ILE A 161 -0.16 -17.66 -0.77
N ASN A 162 -1.01 -18.19 -1.65
CA ASN A 162 -0.62 -19.24 -2.59
C ASN A 162 0.26 -18.74 -3.73
N LYS A 163 -0.05 -17.56 -4.28
CA LYS A 163 0.56 -17.06 -5.52
C LYS A 163 1.58 -15.95 -5.28
N GLY A 164 1.49 -15.29 -4.14
CA GLY A 164 2.21 -14.04 -3.91
C GLY A 164 1.74 -12.93 -4.83
N LYS A 165 2.43 -11.80 -4.80
CA LYS A 165 2.18 -10.68 -5.70
C LYS A 165 3.37 -9.74 -5.78
N VAL A 166 3.68 -9.31 -6.99
CA VAL A 166 4.55 -8.18 -7.26
C VAL A 166 3.68 -7.00 -7.67
N ASN A 167 3.90 -5.87 -7.05
CA ASN A 167 3.28 -4.60 -7.37
C ASN A 167 4.37 -3.59 -7.70
N GLU A 168 4.11 -2.76 -8.69
CA GLU A 168 5.05 -1.74 -9.11
C GLU A 168 4.34 -0.39 -9.26
N MET A 169 4.97 0.66 -8.74
CA MET A 169 4.73 2.04 -9.08
C MET A 169 5.98 2.54 -9.80
N PRO A 170 5.89 2.85 -11.11
CA PRO A 170 7.04 3.25 -11.93
C PRO A 170 7.59 4.63 -11.57
#